data_30ad7e1a0e1ba150302452a228f5b043
#
_entry.id   30ad7e1a0e1ba150302452a228f5b043
#
_cell.length_a   1.000
_cell.length_b   1.000
_cell.length_c   1.000
_cell.angle_alpha   90.00
_cell.angle_beta   90.00
_cell.angle_gamma   90.00
#
_symmetry.space_group_name_H-M   'P 1'
#
loop_
_entity.id
_entity.type
_entity.pdbx_description
1 polymer ?
#
loop_
_entity_poly.entity_id
_entity_poly.type
_entity_poly.pdbx_seq_one_letter_code
_entity_poly.pdbx_strand_id
1 'polypeptide(L)'
;MAYYDNYDQDRTSKKKSRKSGLLGAIVLAIVIFGAVILAFTCTERIPAGYVGVVYNMNGGVDGEILSQGWHLVSPTKKVTTYSIGIEQSYLTAAEKGDSPNDESFSIPTSDGKTVRVNLEFSYRFDVDRVAETFRTFKGKSGEEIKNSFIKPKVIAWTQEVSANYPVTDIFGDKRTEINAELDVYLRDKFDQYGIIIDTVNFTDISVDDETAAAIQKKVTAQQELELANIEAQTAKIQAEKDKEVAQIAAEKAIIEAQAKADALQIAAEAEAEANRKIAASLTQELIEKIKYEQWDGKMPTVSGSSAIVSIDGVN
;
A
#
# COMPACT_ATOMS: atom_id res chain seq x y z
N MET A 1 33.78 91.40 87.39
CA MET A 1 34.69 90.26 87.31
C MET A 1 33.88 89.08 86.79
N ALA A 2 33.95 88.86 85.57
CA ALA A 2 33.17 87.77 84.94
C ALA A 2 34.16 86.82 84.28
N TYR A 3 34.00 85.58 84.61
CA TYR A 3 34.73 84.49 84.05
C TYR A 3 33.86 83.84 82.96
N TYR A 4 34.32 83.82 81.75
CA TYR A 4 33.66 83.12 80.63
C TYR A 4 34.35 81.81 80.45
N ASP A 5 33.61 80.74 80.60
CA ASP A 5 34.05 79.43 80.32
C ASP A 5 33.58 79.02 78.87
N ASN A 6 34.50 78.67 78.00
CA ASN A 6 34.25 78.37 76.64
C ASN A 6 34.20 76.85 76.49
N TYR A 7 33.02 76.27 76.33
CA TYR A 7 32.86 74.84 76.01
C TYR A 7 32.96 74.65 74.52
N ASP A 8 34.11 74.04 74.14
CA ASP A 8 34.32 73.57 72.78
C ASP A 8 33.63 72.21 72.59
N GLN A 9 32.55 72.16 71.80
CA GLN A 9 31.85 70.92 71.42
C GLN A 9 32.59 70.25 70.26
N ASP A 10 33.36 69.25 70.57
CA ASP A 10 34.03 68.34 69.59
C ASP A 10 33.01 67.48 68.87
N ARG A 11 32.60 67.89 67.64
CA ARG A 11 31.77 67.15 66.73
C ARG A 11 32.64 66.13 65.99
N THR A 12 32.91 64.93 66.58
CA THR A 12 33.44 63.80 65.85
C THR A 12 32.39 63.28 64.86
N SER A 13 32.44 63.76 63.62
CA SER A 13 31.71 63.13 62.49
C SER A 13 32.24 61.76 62.21
N LYS A 14 31.51 60.70 62.60
CA LYS A 14 31.77 59.33 62.18
C LYS A 14 31.67 59.24 60.66
N LYS A 15 32.77 59.35 59.92
CA LYS A 15 32.91 58.95 58.54
C LYS A 15 32.58 57.42 58.41
N LYS A 16 31.30 57.08 58.16
CA LYS A 16 30.85 55.74 57.83
C LYS A 16 31.67 55.30 56.60
N SER A 17 32.54 54.28 56.76
CA SER A 17 33.48 53.77 55.78
C SER A 17 32.67 53.36 54.52
N ARG A 18 32.74 54.09 53.41
CA ARG A 18 32.21 53.74 52.08
C ARG A 18 32.80 52.45 51.55
N LYS A 19 33.91 51.96 52.10
CA LYS A 19 34.59 50.73 51.69
C LYS A 19 33.84 49.47 52.10
N SER A 20 33.12 49.46 53.25
CA SER A 20 32.34 48.30 53.69
C SER A 20 31.05 48.11 52.83
N GLY A 21 30.45 49.20 52.35
CA GLY A 21 29.33 49.10 51.44
C GLY A 21 29.72 48.56 50.03
N LEU A 22 30.89 48.94 49.53
CA LEU A 22 31.39 48.50 48.26
C LEU A 22 31.77 46.99 48.28
N LEU A 23 32.39 46.52 49.35
CA LEU A 23 32.67 45.11 49.59
C LEU A 23 31.39 44.29 49.69
N GLY A 24 30.36 44.76 50.39
CA GLY A 24 29.05 44.11 50.47
C GLY A 24 28.34 44.04 49.10
N ALA A 25 28.45 45.12 48.29
CA ALA A 25 27.91 45.10 46.92
C ALA A 25 28.61 44.15 45.99
N ILE A 26 29.94 44.01 46.08
CA ILE A 26 30.74 43.03 45.31
C ILE A 26 30.37 41.60 45.71
N VAL A 27 30.27 41.30 46.99
CA VAL A 27 29.87 39.96 47.46
C VAL A 27 28.45 39.62 47.00
N LEU A 28 27.48 40.58 47.08
CA LEU A 28 26.13 40.40 46.59
C LEU A 28 26.14 40.12 45.06
N ALA A 29 26.91 40.88 44.28
CA ALA A 29 27.05 40.67 42.85
C ALA A 29 27.61 39.27 42.52
N ILE A 30 28.62 38.81 43.27
CA ILE A 30 29.18 37.42 43.08
C ILE A 30 28.13 36.38 43.45
N VAL A 31 27.35 36.57 44.50
CA VAL A 31 26.27 35.62 44.89
C VAL A 31 25.16 35.59 43.83
N ILE A 32 24.73 36.75 43.32
CA ILE A 32 23.74 36.81 42.25
C ILE A 32 24.29 36.17 40.96
N PHE A 33 25.52 36.44 40.59
CA PHE A 33 26.16 35.84 39.43
C PHE A 33 26.29 34.33 39.56
N GLY A 34 26.68 33.87 40.75
CA GLY A 34 26.73 32.43 41.07
C GLY A 34 25.33 31.77 41.00
N ALA A 35 24.31 32.44 41.53
CA ALA A 35 22.94 31.95 41.47
C ALA A 35 22.40 31.89 39.99
N VAL A 36 22.75 32.88 39.16
CA VAL A 36 22.40 32.91 37.76
C VAL A 36 23.08 31.76 37.01
N ILE A 37 24.39 31.55 37.21
CA ILE A 37 25.12 30.41 36.64
C ILE A 37 24.49 29.10 37.08
N LEU A 38 24.17 28.96 38.36
CA LEU A 38 23.54 27.77 38.93
C LEU A 38 22.16 27.51 38.28
N ALA A 39 21.36 28.55 38.11
CA ALA A 39 20.06 28.46 37.45
C ALA A 39 20.20 27.99 35.99
N PHE A 40 21.16 28.53 35.27
CA PHE A 40 21.42 28.10 33.88
C PHE A 40 21.94 26.67 33.79
N THR A 41 22.80 26.24 34.71
CA THR A 41 23.36 24.86 34.73
C THR A 41 22.38 23.81 35.25
N CYS A 42 21.37 24.21 36.01
CA CYS A 42 20.34 23.33 36.55
C CYS A 42 19.11 23.21 35.68
N THR A 43 19.04 23.96 34.58
CA THR A 43 17.85 23.99 33.74
C THR A 43 18.12 23.21 32.44
N GLU A 44 17.34 22.16 32.22
CA GLU A 44 17.40 21.33 31.02
C GLU A 44 16.13 21.54 30.20
N ARG A 45 16.27 21.70 28.89
CA ARG A 45 15.15 21.85 27.98
C ARG A 45 15.01 20.62 27.09
N ILE A 46 13.87 19.94 27.21
CA ILE A 46 13.52 18.80 26.38
C ILE A 46 12.65 19.29 25.22
N PRO A 47 13.08 19.11 23.96
CA PRO A 47 12.33 19.51 22.79
C PRO A 47 10.99 18.75 22.67
N ALA A 48 10.07 19.30 21.87
CA ALA A 48 8.84 18.60 21.52
C ALA A 48 9.16 17.32 20.74
N GLY A 49 8.45 16.23 21.05
CA GLY A 49 8.70 14.91 20.44
C GLY A 49 9.85 14.12 21.07
N TYR A 50 10.44 14.62 22.17
CA TYR A 50 11.48 13.94 22.93
C TYR A 50 11.07 13.72 24.37
N VAL A 51 11.68 12.72 24.99
CA VAL A 51 11.65 12.48 26.45
C VAL A 51 13.06 12.40 26.98
N GLY A 52 13.24 12.80 28.25
CA GLY A 52 14.52 12.75 28.93
C GLY A 52 14.56 11.65 29.98
N VAL A 53 15.56 10.78 29.90
CA VAL A 53 15.86 9.82 30.96
C VAL A 53 16.91 10.41 31.87
N VAL A 54 16.60 10.44 33.18
CA VAL A 54 17.47 11.03 34.21
C VAL A 54 18.39 9.94 34.80
N TYR A 55 19.68 10.18 34.69
CA TYR A 55 20.70 9.37 35.34
C TYR A 55 21.34 10.14 36.47
N ASN A 56 21.24 9.62 37.69
CA ASN A 56 21.87 10.18 38.86
C ASN A 56 23.22 9.51 39.08
N MET A 57 24.29 10.31 39.14
CA MET A 57 25.66 9.77 39.37
C MET A 57 25.82 9.03 40.70
N ASN A 58 24.98 9.32 41.69
CA ASN A 58 25.02 8.71 43.02
C ASN A 58 24.01 7.58 43.22
N GLY A 59 22.99 7.44 42.38
CA GLY A 59 21.88 6.48 42.59
C GLY A 59 21.46 5.68 41.35
N GLY A 60 22.10 5.89 40.20
CA GLY A 60 21.74 5.20 38.96
C GLY A 60 20.58 5.85 38.18
N VAL A 61 19.86 5.06 37.41
CA VAL A 61 18.72 5.56 36.61
C VAL A 61 17.57 5.86 37.55
N ASP A 62 17.18 7.14 37.66
CA ASP A 62 15.93 7.51 38.28
C ASP A 62 14.80 6.98 37.36
N GLY A 63 13.76 6.36 37.94
CA GLY A 63 12.60 5.89 37.17
C GLY A 63 11.75 7.04 36.58
N GLU A 64 12.15 8.29 36.83
CA GLU A 64 11.47 9.47 36.37
C GLU A 64 11.85 9.79 34.92
N ILE A 65 10.83 9.85 34.06
CA ILE A 65 10.95 10.25 32.67
C ILE A 65 10.48 11.71 32.57
N LEU A 66 11.37 12.59 32.11
CA LEU A 66 11.04 14.00 31.89
C LEU A 66 10.31 14.16 30.55
N SER A 67 9.12 14.75 30.61
CA SER A 67 8.36 15.11 29.42
C SER A 67 8.96 16.33 28.70
N GLN A 68 8.42 16.68 27.55
CA GLN A 68 8.79 17.92 26.83
C GLN A 68 8.61 19.17 27.71
N GLY A 69 9.51 20.10 27.62
CA GLY A 69 9.47 21.38 28.38
C GLY A 69 10.76 21.71 29.10
N TRP A 70 10.67 22.64 30.03
CA TRP A 70 11.77 23.07 30.90
C TRP A 70 11.71 22.33 32.22
N HIS A 71 12.82 21.72 32.61
CA HIS A 71 12.92 20.98 33.87
C HIS A 71 14.11 21.48 34.68
N LEU A 72 13.91 21.56 36.01
CA LEU A 72 14.98 21.87 36.92
C LEU A 72 15.66 20.55 37.33
N VAL A 73 16.90 20.35 36.89
CA VAL A 73 17.67 19.13 37.13
C VAL A 73 18.90 19.44 37.96
N SER A 74 19.14 18.64 39.00
CA SER A 74 20.34 18.81 39.84
C SER A 74 21.63 18.65 38.98
N PRO A 75 22.71 19.43 39.28
CA PRO A 75 23.99 19.31 38.56
C PRO A 75 24.65 17.92 38.65
N THR A 76 24.21 17.08 39.59
CA THR A 76 24.67 15.69 39.77
C THR A 76 23.90 14.70 38.87
N LYS A 77 22.86 15.14 38.20
CA LYS A 77 22.04 14.34 37.30
C LYS A 77 22.34 14.68 35.84
N LYS A 78 22.41 13.66 35.02
CA LYS A 78 22.55 13.82 33.56
C LYS A 78 21.26 13.39 32.87
N VAL A 79 20.78 14.19 31.94
CA VAL A 79 19.62 13.86 31.13
C VAL A 79 20.05 13.40 29.75
N THR A 80 19.55 12.27 29.32
CA THR A 80 19.73 11.76 27.94
C THR A 80 18.38 11.75 27.23
N THR A 81 18.30 12.37 26.08
CA THR A 81 17.06 12.52 25.34
C THR A 81 16.87 11.42 24.30
N TYR A 82 15.62 10.98 24.17
CA TYR A 82 15.17 9.99 23.18
C TYR A 82 13.98 10.52 22.40
N SER A 83 13.99 10.33 21.10
CA SER A 83 12.86 10.70 20.25
C SER A 83 11.69 9.73 20.43
N ILE A 84 10.54 10.26 20.79
CA ILE A 84 9.27 9.54 20.81
C ILE A 84 8.40 9.89 19.59
N GLY A 85 8.80 10.92 18.86
CA GLY A 85 8.29 11.24 17.54
C GLY A 85 8.94 10.35 16.47
N ILE A 86 8.28 10.18 15.34
CA ILE A 86 8.81 9.40 14.22
C ILE A 86 10.05 10.09 13.66
N GLU A 87 11.18 9.39 13.69
CA GLU A 87 12.42 9.80 13.04
C GLU A 87 12.64 8.99 11.78
N GLN A 88 12.95 9.69 10.68
CA GLN A 88 13.34 9.08 9.42
C GLN A 88 14.85 8.86 9.40
N SER A 89 15.30 7.72 8.91
CA SER A 89 16.70 7.42 8.69
C SER A 89 16.91 6.73 7.36
N TYR A 90 18.06 7.00 6.75
CA TYR A 90 18.37 6.57 5.42
C TYR A 90 19.63 5.71 5.40
N LEU A 91 19.58 4.63 4.64
CA LEU A 91 20.72 3.78 4.27
C LEU A 91 20.85 3.85 2.75
N THR A 92 21.30 4.99 2.26
CA THR A 92 21.29 5.33 0.82
C THR A 92 22.66 5.83 0.36
N ALA A 93 22.84 5.89 -0.94
CA ALA A 93 24.01 6.55 -1.52
C ALA A 93 24.10 8.02 -1.08
N ALA A 94 25.30 8.56 -0.99
CA ALA A 94 25.62 9.87 -0.41
C ALA A 94 24.80 11.04 -0.97
N GLU A 95 24.32 10.93 -2.20
CA GLU A 95 23.51 11.98 -2.85
C GLU A 95 22.04 12.00 -2.44
N LYS A 96 21.55 10.91 -1.80
CA LYS A 96 20.12 10.69 -1.52
C LYS A 96 19.78 10.55 -0.04
N GLY A 97 20.79 10.60 0.84
CA GLY A 97 20.62 10.32 2.27
C GLY A 97 20.77 11.52 3.20
N ASP A 98 20.72 11.24 4.50
CA ASP A 98 20.99 12.17 5.60
C ASP A 98 22.48 12.22 6.01
N SER A 99 23.31 11.39 5.38
CA SER A 99 24.74 11.26 5.60
C SER A 99 25.54 11.72 4.36
N PRO A 100 26.70 12.38 4.55
CA PRO A 100 27.61 12.68 3.45
C PRO A 100 28.31 11.43 2.89
N ASN A 101 28.20 10.30 3.56
CA ASN A 101 28.80 9.03 3.17
C ASN A 101 27.78 8.15 2.44
N ASP A 102 28.30 7.29 1.57
CA ASP A 102 27.52 6.22 0.96
C ASP A 102 27.19 5.16 2.02
N GLU A 103 25.93 5.11 2.44
CA GLU A 103 25.40 4.14 3.38
C GLU A 103 24.55 3.06 2.68
N SER A 104 24.51 3.06 1.33
CA SER A 104 23.90 1.96 0.59
C SER A 104 24.64 0.65 0.88
N PHE A 105 23.93 -0.45 0.87
CA PHE A 105 24.49 -1.75 1.24
C PHE A 105 24.08 -2.85 0.26
N SER A 106 24.81 -3.95 0.34
CA SER A 106 24.55 -5.12 -0.51
C SER A 106 23.78 -6.18 0.26
N ILE A 107 22.79 -6.77 -0.38
CA ILE A 107 21.99 -7.88 0.14
C ILE A 107 22.22 -9.13 -0.70
N PRO A 108 22.34 -10.30 -0.09
CA PRO A 108 22.35 -11.58 -0.79
C PRO A 108 20.95 -11.97 -1.23
N THR A 109 20.86 -12.77 -2.27
CA THR A 109 19.61 -13.32 -2.79
C THR A 109 19.65 -14.85 -2.78
N SER A 110 18.50 -15.52 -2.81
CA SER A 110 18.42 -16.99 -2.76
C SER A 110 19.04 -17.69 -3.98
N ASP A 111 19.18 -16.98 -5.08
CA ASP A 111 19.85 -17.47 -6.31
C ASP A 111 21.36 -17.16 -6.35
N GLY A 112 21.94 -16.77 -5.20
CA GLY A 112 23.38 -16.57 -5.02
C GLY A 112 23.93 -15.30 -5.67
N LYS A 113 23.07 -14.36 -6.04
CA LYS A 113 23.46 -13.05 -6.53
C LYS A 113 23.56 -12.04 -5.37
N THR A 114 24.23 -10.93 -5.62
CA THR A 114 24.33 -9.83 -4.68
C THR A 114 23.73 -8.59 -5.32
N VAL A 115 22.85 -7.92 -4.58
CA VAL A 115 22.11 -6.75 -5.04
C VAL A 115 22.46 -5.56 -4.15
N ARG A 116 22.76 -4.41 -4.74
CA ARG A 116 22.95 -3.17 -3.99
C ARG A 116 21.62 -2.47 -3.81
N VAL A 117 21.32 -2.06 -2.57
CA VAL A 117 20.04 -1.46 -2.23
C VAL A 117 20.22 -0.17 -1.45
N ASN A 118 19.29 0.74 -1.68
CA ASN A 118 19.01 1.88 -0.83
C ASN A 118 17.74 1.57 -0.04
N LEU A 119 17.78 1.84 1.27
CA LEU A 119 16.69 1.57 2.19
C LEU A 119 16.42 2.81 3.04
N GLU A 120 15.17 3.13 3.23
CA GLU A 120 14.72 4.10 4.21
C GLU A 120 13.88 3.40 5.27
N PHE A 121 14.00 3.87 6.50
CA PHE A 121 13.19 3.38 7.61
C PHE A 121 12.86 4.50 8.57
N SER A 122 11.70 4.39 9.20
CA SER A 122 11.28 5.27 10.27
C SER A 122 11.16 4.51 11.58
N TYR A 123 11.60 5.17 12.66
CA TYR A 123 11.62 4.57 13.98
C TYR A 123 11.33 5.60 15.05
N ARG A 124 11.00 5.14 16.25
CA ARG A 124 10.87 5.92 17.47
C ARG A 124 11.17 5.05 18.69
N PHE A 125 11.46 5.70 19.80
CA PHE A 125 11.60 4.98 21.07
C PHE A 125 10.25 4.85 21.78
N ASP A 126 10.03 3.71 22.42
CA ASP A 126 8.85 3.47 23.24
C ASP A 126 8.97 4.27 24.55
N VAL A 127 8.01 5.17 24.81
CA VAL A 127 7.97 6.03 25.98
C VAL A 127 7.99 5.23 27.28
N ASP A 128 7.23 4.13 27.32
CA ASP A 128 7.09 3.33 28.55
C ASP A 128 8.34 2.51 28.85
N ARG A 129 9.15 2.22 27.83
CA ARG A 129 10.34 1.36 27.92
C ARG A 129 11.65 2.11 27.78
N VAL A 130 11.62 3.45 27.58
CA VAL A 130 12.84 4.24 27.31
C VAL A 130 13.86 4.18 28.45
N ALA A 131 13.43 4.04 29.72
CA ALA A 131 14.33 3.86 30.84
C ALA A 131 15.06 2.51 30.82
N GLU A 132 14.41 1.45 30.30
CA GLU A 132 15.02 0.14 30.07
C GLU A 132 15.98 0.20 28.88
N THR A 133 15.57 0.86 27.79
CA THR A 133 16.43 1.13 26.64
C THR A 133 17.71 1.84 27.05
N PHE A 134 17.61 2.89 27.89
CA PHE A 134 18.78 3.58 28.44
C PHE A 134 19.74 2.64 29.17
N ARG A 135 19.22 1.72 30.00
CA ARG A 135 20.07 0.73 30.72
C ARG A 135 20.71 -0.26 29.77
N THR A 136 19.91 -0.78 28.80
CA THR A 136 20.38 -1.77 27.82
C THR A 136 21.52 -1.20 26.96
N PHE A 137 21.41 0.06 26.54
CA PHE A 137 22.42 0.73 25.72
C PHE A 137 23.45 1.54 26.54
N LYS A 138 23.54 1.33 27.84
CA LYS A 138 24.57 1.92 28.74
C LYS A 138 24.56 3.45 28.67
N GLY A 139 23.39 4.07 28.61
CA GLY A 139 23.25 5.53 28.63
C GLY A 139 23.59 6.24 27.34
N LYS A 140 23.70 5.53 26.23
CA LYS A 140 23.86 6.15 24.92
C LYS A 140 22.62 6.96 24.55
N SER A 141 22.82 8.07 23.83
CA SER A 141 21.75 8.87 23.28
C SER A 141 21.01 8.14 22.14
N GLY A 142 19.81 8.59 21.79
CA GLY A 142 19.03 8.02 20.68
C GLY A 142 19.81 8.02 19.37
N GLU A 143 20.55 9.10 19.08
CA GLU A 143 21.38 9.20 17.89
C GLU A 143 22.56 8.22 17.88
N GLU A 144 23.22 8.05 19.03
CA GLU A 144 24.29 7.07 19.17
C GLU A 144 23.77 5.62 19.02
N ILE A 145 22.56 5.34 19.51
CA ILE A 145 21.89 4.04 19.32
C ILE A 145 21.54 3.84 17.85
N LYS A 146 20.98 4.88 17.18
CA LYS A 146 20.69 4.83 15.73
C LYS A 146 21.93 4.37 14.96
N ASN A 147 23.06 5.07 15.16
CA ASN A 147 24.26 4.85 14.35
C ASN A 147 25.02 3.57 14.74
N SER A 148 25.06 3.21 16.03
CA SER A 148 25.86 2.07 16.51
C SER A 148 25.08 0.75 16.58
N PHE A 149 23.75 0.78 16.54
CA PHE A 149 22.92 -0.41 16.71
C PHE A 149 21.81 -0.53 15.68
N ILE A 150 20.94 0.51 15.53
CA ILE A 150 19.76 0.40 14.64
C ILE A 150 20.18 0.20 13.19
N LYS A 151 20.97 1.13 12.62
CA LYS A 151 21.45 1.02 11.23
C LYS A 151 22.15 -0.30 10.93
N PRO A 152 23.15 -0.76 11.70
CA PRO A 152 23.80 -2.07 11.47
C PRO A 152 22.86 -3.26 11.58
N LYS A 153 21.89 -3.22 12.50
CA LYS A 153 20.91 -4.29 12.67
C LYS A 153 19.87 -4.32 11.54
N VAL A 154 19.41 -3.16 11.09
CA VAL A 154 18.56 -3.06 9.89
C VAL A 154 19.25 -3.69 8.69
N ILE A 155 20.53 -3.38 8.46
CA ILE A 155 21.30 -4.01 7.37
C ILE A 155 21.35 -5.53 7.53
N ALA A 156 21.78 -6.02 8.69
CA ALA A 156 21.96 -7.46 8.94
C ALA A 156 20.65 -8.25 8.79
N TRP A 157 19.56 -7.73 9.34
CA TRP A 157 18.25 -8.40 9.29
C TRP A 157 17.58 -8.26 7.91
N THR A 158 17.84 -7.17 7.19
CA THR A 158 17.43 -7.06 5.77
C THR A 158 18.15 -8.11 4.92
N GLN A 159 19.44 -8.35 5.17
CA GLN A 159 20.20 -9.40 4.48
C GLN A 159 19.64 -10.81 4.79
N GLU A 160 19.19 -11.05 6.02
CA GLU A 160 18.58 -12.31 6.42
C GLU A 160 17.26 -12.57 5.72
N VAL A 161 16.38 -11.58 5.63
CA VAL A 161 15.11 -11.68 4.92
C VAL A 161 15.33 -11.83 3.41
N SER A 162 16.20 -10.99 2.81
CA SER A 162 16.44 -10.99 1.37
C SER A 162 17.04 -12.29 0.85
N ALA A 163 17.80 -13.02 1.68
CA ALA A 163 18.39 -14.31 1.31
C ALA A 163 17.35 -15.40 0.96
N ASN A 164 16.08 -15.20 1.33
CA ASN A 164 14.99 -16.11 0.99
C ASN A 164 14.38 -15.84 -0.40
N TYR A 165 14.69 -14.72 -1.02
CA TYR A 165 14.09 -14.27 -2.26
C TYR A 165 15.08 -14.24 -3.42
N PRO A 166 14.69 -14.69 -4.62
CA PRO A 166 15.52 -14.53 -5.82
C PRO A 166 15.55 -13.06 -6.26
N VAL A 167 16.59 -12.70 -6.99
CA VAL A 167 16.78 -11.32 -7.46
C VAL A 167 15.59 -10.79 -8.27
N THR A 168 14.93 -11.66 -9.03
CA THR A 168 13.74 -11.30 -9.83
C THR A 168 12.55 -10.85 -9.00
N ASP A 169 12.35 -11.42 -7.83
CA ASP A 169 11.26 -11.09 -6.92
C ASP A 169 11.55 -9.76 -6.19
N ILE A 170 12.82 -9.56 -5.80
CA ILE A 170 13.27 -8.31 -5.16
C ILE A 170 13.17 -7.12 -6.13
N PHE A 171 13.48 -7.34 -7.39
CA PHE A 171 13.44 -6.30 -8.44
C PHE A 171 12.04 -6.09 -9.04
N GLY A 172 11.18 -7.11 -8.96
CA GLY A 172 9.89 -7.20 -9.63
C GLY A 172 8.68 -7.00 -8.72
N ASP A 173 7.65 -7.79 -9.03
CA ASP A 173 6.29 -7.62 -8.50
C ASP A 173 6.15 -7.92 -7.00
N LYS A 174 7.06 -8.72 -6.41
CA LYS A 174 7.00 -9.09 -5.00
C LYS A 174 7.68 -8.10 -4.06
N ARG A 175 8.23 -7.00 -4.57
CA ARG A 175 8.88 -5.98 -3.75
C ARG A 175 7.99 -5.47 -2.61
N THR A 176 6.69 -5.30 -2.87
CA THR A 176 5.73 -4.87 -1.84
C THR A 176 5.56 -5.92 -0.75
N GLU A 177 5.50 -7.20 -1.12
CA GLU A 177 5.42 -8.32 -0.18
C GLU A 177 6.68 -8.42 0.68
N ILE A 178 7.86 -8.30 0.06
CA ILE A 178 9.15 -8.33 0.75
C ILE A 178 9.28 -7.14 1.73
N ASN A 179 8.86 -5.93 1.33
CA ASN A 179 8.84 -4.78 2.23
C ASN A 179 7.92 -5.01 3.44
N ALA A 180 6.74 -5.60 3.23
CA ALA A 180 5.80 -5.91 4.31
C ALA A 180 6.36 -6.98 5.26
N GLU A 181 7.00 -8.03 4.75
CA GLU A 181 7.67 -9.04 5.58
C GLU A 181 8.82 -8.43 6.36
N LEU A 182 9.65 -7.61 5.71
CA LEU A 182 10.77 -6.92 6.35
C LEU A 182 10.29 -5.98 7.47
N ASP A 183 9.20 -5.24 7.25
CA ASP A 183 8.59 -4.36 8.24
C ASP A 183 8.16 -5.15 9.49
N VAL A 184 7.43 -6.25 9.30
CA VAL A 184 7.00 -7.11 10.40
C VAL A 184 8.20 -7.73 11.12
N TYR A 185 9.17 -8.23 10.37
CA TYR A 185 10.37 -8.86 10.94
C TYR A 185 11.21 -7.89 11.76
N LEU A 186 11.48 -6.70 11.23
CA LEU A 186 12.25 -5.68 11.94
C LEU A 186 11.50 -5.16 13.18
N ARG A 187 10.20 -4.96 13.08
CA ARG A 187 9.35 -4.53 14.20
C ARG A 187 9.43 -5.52 15.36
N ASP A 188 9.27 -6.81 15.09
CA ASP A 188 9.38 -7.86 16.10
C ASP A 188 10.78 -7.91 16.76
N LYS A 189 11.82 -7.81 15.93
CA LYS A 189 13.21 -7.85 16.42
C LYS A 189 13.61 -6.62 17.23
N PHE A 190 13.13 -5.43 16.89
CA PHE A 190 13.47 -4.21 17.62
C PHE A 190 12.60 -3.99 18.86
N ASP A 191 11.41 -4.57 18.92
CA ASP A 191 10.49 -4.40 20.05
C ASP A 191 11.16 -4.79 21.37
N GLN A 192 11.93 -5.87 21.42
CA GLN A 192 12.65 -6.32 22.61
C GLN A 192 13.64 -5.27 23.19
N TYR A 193 14.01 -4.27 22.40
CA TYR A 193 14.92 -3.18 22.80
C TYR A 193 14.20 -1.87 23.12
N GLY A 194 12.86 -1.86 23.09
CA GLY A 194 12.06 -0.64 23.27
C GLY A 194 12.19 0.34 22.08
N ILE A 195 12.44 -0.19 20.89
CA ILE A 195 12.53 0.55 19.63
C ILE A 195 11.38 0.10 18.74
N ILE A 196 10.56 1.05 18.30
CA ILE A 196 9.42 0.81 17.44
C ILE A 196 9.83 1.20 16.02
N ILE A 197 9.75 0.27 15.10
CA ILE A 197 9.89 0.54 13.66
C ILE A 197 8.49 0.82 13.11
N ASP A 198 8.31 1.98 12.49
CA ASP A 198 7.02 2.38 11.92
C ASP A 198 6.91 1.96 10.44
N THR A 199 7.93 2.19 9.63
CA THR A 199 7.97 1.79 8.22
C THR A 199 9.38 1.43 7.77
N VAL A 200 9.48 0.51 6.81
CA VAL A 200 10.74 0.16 6.13
C VAL A 200 10.47 -0.01 4.63
N ASN A 201 11.26 0.64 3.79
CA ASN A 201 11.08 0.56 2.35
C ASN A 201 12.43 0.53 1.61
N PHE A 202 12.54 -0.33 0.61
CA PHE A 202 13.58 -0.19 -0.39
C PHE A 202 13.25 1.00 -1.30
N THR A 203 14.16 1.97 -1.40
CA THR A 203 13.99 3.15 -2.26
C THR A 203 14.57 2.95 -3.64
N ASP A 204 15.70 2.28 -3.72
CA ASP A 204 16.37 1.99 -4.98
C ASP A 204 17.06 0.63 -4.90
N ILE A 205 17.09 -0.09 -6.02
CA ILE A 205 17.69 -1.41 -6.14
C ILE A 205 18.57 -1.40 -7.38
N SER A 206 19.85 -1.67 -7.23
CA SER A 206 20.83 -1.67 -8.29
C SER A 206 21.52 -3.03 -8.37
N VAL A 207 21.62 -3.55 -9.58
CA VAL A 207 22.33 -4.79 -9.89
C VAL A 207 23.40 -4.51 -10.95
N ASP A 208 24.35 -5.40 -11.09
CA ASP A 208 25.33 -5.33 -12.16
C ASP A 208 24.68 -5.54 -13.54
N ASP A 209 25.29 -5.02 -14.59
CA ASP A 209 24.75 -5.02 -15.96
C ASP A 209 24.47 -6.45 -16.47
N GLU A 210 25.30 -7.43 -16.11
CA GLU A 210 25.09 -8.83 -16.49
C GLU A 210 23.84 -9.41 -15.83
N THR A 211 23.65 -9.15 -14.53
CA THR A 211 22.47 -9.58 -13.79
C THR A 211 21.21 -8.86 -14.28
N ALA A 212 21.31 -7.55 -14.58
CA ALA A 212 20.19 -6.79 -15.17
C ALA A 212 19.75 -7.38 -16.52
N ALA A 213 20.70 -7.71 -17.40
CA ALA A 213 20.41 -8.35 -18.69
C ALA A 213 19.78 -9.75 -18.52
N ALA A 214 20.25 -10.54 -17.54
CA ALA A 214 19.69 -11.84 -17.23
C ALA A 214 18.26 -11.75 -16.69
N ILE A 215 17.99 -10.79 -15.81
CA ILE A 215 16.65 -10.51 -15.29
C ILE A 215 15.71 -10.13 -16.44
N GLN A 216 16.13 -9.17 -17.27
CA GLN A 216 15.34 -8.72 -18.42
C GLN A 216 14.99 -9.88 -19.35
N LYS A 217 15.95 -10.73 -19.68
CA LYS A 217 15.72 -11.92 -20.50
C LYS A 217 14.73 -12.89 -19.86
N LYS A 218 14.84 -13.13 -18.54
CA LYS A 218 13.92 -14.00 -17.80
C LYS A 218 12.50 -13.42 -17.77
N VAL A 219 12.36 -12.12 -17.50
CA VAL A 219 11.07 -11.43 -17.50
C VAL A 219 10.42 -11.49 -18.88
N THR A 220 11.20 -11.22 -19.96
CA THR A 220 10.69 -11.31 -21.33
C THR A 220 10.20 -12.73 -21.64
N ALA A 221 10.98 -13.76 -21.30
CA ALA A 221 10.58 -15.15 -21.52
C ALA A 221 9.32 -15.54 -20.72
N GLN A 222 9.17 -15.04 -19.49
CA GLN A 222 7.95 -15.25 -18.70
C GLN A 222 6.74 -14.54 -19.32
N GLN A 223 6.90 -13.32 -19.81
CA GLN A 223 5.84 -12.59 -20.51
C GLN A 223 5.42 -13.28 -21.81
N GLU A 224 6.39 -13.80 -22.59
CA GLU A 224 6.10 -14.58 -23.81
C GLU A 224 5.32 -15.86 -23.48
N LEU A 225 5.69 -16.58 -22.41
CA LEU A 225 4.96 -17.76 -21.94
C LEU A 225 3.53 -17.40 -21.49
N GLU A 226 3.37 -16.32 -20.74
CA GLU A 226 2.06 -15.83 -20.30
C GLU A 226 1.16 -15.46 -21.50
N LEU A 227 1.72 -14.71 -22.47
CA LEU A 227 1.02 -14.37 -23.71
C LEU A 227 0.59 -15.62 -24.48
N ALA A 228 1.48 -16.61 -24.64
CA ALA A 228 1.17 -17.86 -25.30
C ALA A 228 0.05 -18.64 -24.57
N ASN A 229 0.04 -18.64 -23.25
CA ASN A 229 -1.03 -19.25 -22.44
C ASN A 229 -2.36 -18.53 -22.62
N ILE A 230 -2.36 -17.18 -22.61
CA ILE A 230 -3.54 -16.36 -22.84
C ILE A 230 -4.08 -16.59 -24.25
N GLU A 231 -3.22 -16.64 -25.28
CA GLU A 231 -3.61 -16.90 -26.66
C GLU A 231 -4.23 -18.31 -26.81
N ALA A 232 -3.61 -19.33 -26.21
CA ALA A 232 -4.15 -20.68 -26.20
C ALA A 232 -5.51 -20.78 -25.50
N GLN A 233 -5.67 -20.09 -24.37
CA GLN A 233 -6.94 -20.05 -23.65
C GLN A 233 -8.01 -19.29 -24.43
N THR A 234 -7.65 -18.17 -25.06
CA THR A 234 -8.55 -17.39 -25.92
C THR A 234 -9.01 -18.20 -27.13
N ALA A 235 -8.08 -18.91 -27.78
CA ALA A 235 -8.42 -19.79 -28.90
C ALA A 235 -9.37 -20.92 -28.48
N LYS A 236 -9.16 -21.50 -27.30
CA LYS A 236 -10.07 -22.52 -26.74
C LYS A 236 -11.47 -21.97 -26.48
N ILE A 237 -11.57 -20.81 -25.85
CA ILE A 237 -12.85 -20.13 -25.57
C ILE A 237 -13.56 -19.78 -26.89
N GLN A 238 -12.81 -19.31 -27.90
CA GLN A 238 -13.37 -19.01 -29.21
C GLN A 238 -13.90 -20.28 -29.90
N ALA A 239 -13.16 -21.37 -29.86
CA ALA A 239 -13.61 -22.65 -30.45
C ALA A 239 -14.85 -23.21 -29.71
N GLU A 240 -14.94 -23.05 -28.38
CA GLU A 240 -16.13 -23.41 -27.62
C GLU A 240 -17.34 -22.56 -28.01
N LYS A 241 -17.16 -21.26 -28.16
CA LYS A 241 -18.21 -20.33 -28.65
C LYS A 241 -18.68 -20.68 -30.07
N ASP A 242 -17.73 -20.94 -30.99
CA ASP A 242 -18.07 -21.29 -32.36
C ASP A 242 -18.85 -22.61 -32.41
N LYS A 243 -18.50 -23.59 -31.57
CA LYS A 243 -19.26 -24.83 -31.41
C LYS A 243 -20.67 -24.58 -30.87
N GLU A 244 -20.81 -23.73 -29.85
CA GLU A 244 -22.10 -23.38 -29.27
C GLU A 244 -22.99 -22.64 -30.29
N VAL A 245 -22.44 -21.67 -31.01
CA VAL A 245 -23.13 -20.96 -32.10
C VAL A 245 -23.60 -21.93 -33.19
N ALA A 246 -22.76 -22.88 -33.61
CA ALA A 246 -23.10 -23.90 -34.57
C ALA A 246 -24.23 -24.82 -34.08
N GLN A 247 -24.21 -25.19 -32.80
CA GLN A 247 -25.29 -25.99 -32.18
C GLN A 247 -26.63 -25.22 -32.16
N ILE A 248 -26.61 -23.98 -31.73
CA ILE A 248 -27.79 -23.11 -31.71
C ILE A 248 -28.34 -22.90 -33.13
N ALA A 249 -27.45 -22.71 -34.12
CA ALA A 249 -27.88 -22.57 -35.53
C ALA A 249 -28.52 -23.85 -36.07
N ALA A 250 -27.99 -25.02 -35.73
CA ALA A 250 -28.56 -26.30 -36.11
C ALA A 250 -29.90 -26.55 -35.42
N GLU A 251 -30.02 -26.25 -34.13
CA GLU A 251 -31.29 -26.37 -33.39
C GLU A 251 -32.35 -25.42 -33.95
N LYS A 252 -31.99 -24.18 -34.26
CA LYS A 252 -32.87 -23.20 -34.92
C LYS A 252 -33.35 -23.73 -36.27
N ALA A 253 -32.47 -24.31 -37.08
CA ALA A 253 -32.87 -24.87 -38.39
C ALA A 253 -33.86 -26.04 -38.24
N ILE A 254 -33.70 -26.89 -37.22
CA ILE A 254 -34.63 -28.00 -36.93
C ILE A 254 -36.00 -27.42 -36.50
N ILE A 255 -36.01 -26.45 -35.60
CA ILE A 255 -37.24 -25.79 -35.12
C ILE A 255 -37.96 -25.11 -36.28
N GLU A 256 -37.25 -24.43 -37.16
CA GLU A 256 -37.85 -23.78 -38.36
C GLU A 256 -38.42 -24.81 -39.35
N ALA A 257 -37.72 -25.93 -39.55
CA ALA A 257 -38.20 -27.01 -40.39
C ALA A 257 -39.47 -27.67 -39.80
N GLN A 258 -39.48 -27.92 -38.50
CA GLN A 258 -40.63 -28.46 -37.78
C GLN A 258 -41.85 -27.50 -37.87
N ALA A 259 -41.62 -26.22 -37.59
CA ALA A 259 -42.69 -25.21 -37.69
C ALA A 259 -43.29 -25.09 -39.10
N LYS A 260 -42.44 -25.23 -40.15
CA LYS A 260 -42.95 -25.27 -41.54
C LYS A 260 -43.74 -26.53 -41.81
N ALA A 261 -43.33 -27.70 -41.33
CA ALA A 261 -44.09 -28.95 -41.51
C ALA A 261 -45.41 -28.88 -40.77
N ASP A 262 -45.44 -28.40 -39.53
CA ASP A 262 -46.68 -28.24 -38.74
C ASP A 262 -47.63 -27.23 -39.39
N ALA A 263 -47.10 -26.11 -39.91
CA ALA A 263 -47.93 -25.13 -40.64
C ALA A 263 -48.55 -25.72 -41.92
N LEU A 264 -47.77 -26.54 -42.64
CA LEU A 264 -48.24 -27.19 -43.86
C LEU A 264 -49.33 -28.25 -43.55
N GLN A 265 -49.15 -29.00 -42.45
CA GLN A 265 -50.13 -29.96 -42.00
C GLN A 265 -51.44 -29.28 -41.57
N ILE A 266 -51.35 -28.20 -40.77
CA ILE A 266 -52.50 -27.43 -40.33
C ILE A 266 -53.26 -26.83 -41.55
N ALA A 267 -52.51 -26.32 -42.54
CA ALA A 267 -53.11 -25.80 -43.78
C ALA A 267 -53.83 -26.90 -44.57
N ALA A 268 -53.21 -28.09 -44.72
CA ALA A 268 -53.80 -29.23 -45.41
C ALA A 268 -55.05 -29.78 -44.66
N GLU A 269 -55.01 -29.83 -43.36
CA GLU A 269 -56.15 -30.21 -42.50
C GLU A 269 -57.31 -29.22 -42.66
N ALA A 270 -57.02 -27.93 -42.60
CA ALA A 270 -58.01 -26.87 -42.79
C ALA A 270 -58.63 -26.89 -44.16
N GLU A 271 -57.82 -27.13 -45.22
CA GLU A 271 -58.30 -27.28 -46.59
C GLU A 271 -59.17 -28.52 -46.75
N ALA A 272 -58.73 -29.66 -46.16
CA ALA A 272 -59.54 -30.89 -46.18
C ALA A 272 -60.88 -30.74 -45.46
N GLU A 273 -60.86 -30.03 -44.31
CA GLU A 273 -62.14 -29.75 -43.57
C GLU A 273 -63.03 -28.80 -44.35
N ALA A 274 -62.48 -27.74 -44.99
CA ALA A 274 -63.23 -26.85 -45.86
C ALA A 274 -63.86 -27.61 -47.03
N ASN A 275 -63.06 -28.46 -47.71
CA ASN A 275 -63.54 -29.30 -48.79
C ASN A 275 -64.61 -30.29 -48.34
N ARG A 276 -64.51 -30.89 -47.14
CA ARG A 276 -65.63 -31.74 -46.59
C ARG A 276 -66.87 -30.94 -46.33
N LYS A 277 -66.75 -29.73 -45.75
CA LYS A 277 -67.91 -28.86 -45.52
C LYS A 277 -68.57 -28.44 -46.85
N ILE A 278 -67.78 -28.12 -47.86
CA ILE A 278 -68.25 -27.81 -49.23
C ILE A 278 -68.93 -29.05 -49.80
N ALA A 279 -68.34 -30.22 -49.76
CA ALA A 279 -68.93 -31.42 -50.30
C ALA A 279 -70.23 -31.82 -49.58
N ALA A 280 -70.30 -31.60 -48.23
CA ALA A 280 -71.54 -31.83 -47.49
C ALA A 280 -72.65 -30.86 -47.77
N SER A 281 -72.35 -29.66 -48.28
CA SER A 281 -73.30 -28.60 -48.67
C SER A 281 -73.70 -28.64 -50.14
N LEU A 282 -72.99 -29.44 -50.97
CA LEU A 282 -73.26 -29.61 -52.36
C LEU A 282 -74.46 -30.52 -52.62
N THR A 283 -75.59 -29.97 -52.73
CA THR A 283 -76.79 -30.68 -53.25
C THR A 283 -76.75 -30.79 -54.77
N GLN A 284 -77.43 -31.77 -55.32
CA GLN A 284 -77.50 -31.99 -56.79
C GLN A 284 -77.94 -30.73 -57.52
N GLU A 285 -78.87 -29.97 -56.95
CA GLU A 285 -79.41 -28.72 -57.49
C GLU A 285 -78.35 -27.60 -57.46
N LEU A 286 -77.49 -27.54 -56.44
CA LEU A 286 -76.44 -26.55 -56.35
C LEU A 286 -75.30 -26.85 -57.34
N ILE A 287 -74.99 -28.13 -57.62
CA ILE A 287 -74.01 -28.56 -58.61
C ILE A 287 -74.54 -28.17 -60.05
N GLU A 288 -75.81 -28.37 -60.29
CA GLU A 288 -76.41 -27.92 -61.57
C GLU A 288 -76.41 -26.40 -61.76
N LYS A 289 -76.71 -25.65 -60.69
CA LYS A 289 -76.65 -24.20 -60.70
C LYS A 289 -75.21 -23.69 -60.99
N ILE A 290 -74.19 -24.19 -60.35
CA ILE A 290 -72.79 -23.82 -60.56
C ILE A 290 -72.35 -24.23 -61.96
N LYS A 291 -72.79 -25.38 -62.51
CA LYS A 291 -72.58 -25.73 -63.93
C LYS A 291 -73.13 -24.72 -64.84
N TYR A 292 -74.37 -24.22 -64.62
CA TYR A 292 -75.01 -23.21 -65.46
C TYR A 292 -74.38 -21.81 -65.30
N GLU A 293 -73.90 -21.47 -64.09
CA GLU A 293 -73.22 -20.18 -63.84
C GLU A 293 -71.82 -20.09 -64.44
N GLN A 294 -71.11 -21.24 -64.49
CA GLN A 294 -69.77 -21.31 -65.10
C GLN A 294 -69.71 -21.75 -66.54
N TRP A 295 -70.88 -22.01 -67.13
CA TRP A 295 -70.95 -22.40 -68.52
C TRP A 295 -70.76 -21.22 -69.45
N ASP A 296 -69.75 -21.30 -70.31
CA ASP A 296 -69.40 -20.25 -71.34
C ASP A 296 -70.34 -20.26 -72.53
N GLY A 297 -71.47 -21.00 -72.52
CA GLY A 297 -72.46 -21.05 -73.59
C GLY A 297 -72.07 -21.89 -74.79
N LYS A 298 -70.93 -22.61 -74.76
CA LYS A 298 -70.51 -23.46 -75.88
C LYS A 298 -70.82 -24.93 -75.58
N MET A 299 -71.38 -25.63 -76.52
CA MET A 299 -71.57 -27.05 -76.39
C MET A 299 -70.27 -27.82 -76.42
N PRO A 300 -70.05 -28.79 -75.47
CA PRO A 300 -68.88 -29.59 -75.50
C PRO A 300 -68.77 -30.40 -76.79
N THR A 301 -67.69 -30.34 -77.47
CA THR A 301 -67.46 -30.97 -78.78
C THR A 301 -67.40 -32.49 -78.73
N VAL A 302 -67.42 -33.11 -77.51
CA VAL A 302 -67.38 -34.58 -77.33
C VAL A 302 -68.40 -34.96 -76.24
N SER A 303 -69.48 -35.63 -76.66
CA SER A 303 -70.47 -36.23 -75.77
C SER A 303 -70.34 -37.78 -75.94
N GLY A 304 -69.67 -38.47 -75.08
CA GLY A 304 -69.58 -39.89 -75.09
C GLY A 304 -68.95 -40.44 -73.79
N SER A 305 -69.42 -41.56 -73.28
CA SER A 305 -69.12 -42.18 -72.01
C SER A 305 -67.69 -42.77 -71.89
N SER A 306 -66.73 -42.35 -72.77
CA SER A 306 -65.37 -42.87 -72.84
C SER A 306 -64.35 -41.84 -73.31
N ALA A 307 -64.39 -40.61 -72.83
CA ALA A 307 -63.34 -39.64 -73.11
C ALA A 307 -62.21 -39.73 -72.03
N ILE A 308 -61.09 -40.34 -72.43
CA ILE A 308 -59.87 -40.22 -71.68
C ILE A 308 -59.34 -38.82 -71.96
N VAL A 309 -59.42 -37.94 -71.00
CA VAL A 309 -58.75 -36.63 -71.06
C VAL A 309 -57.29 -36.80 -70.81
N SER A 310 -56.46 -36.71 -71.79
CA SER A 310 -55.00 -36.56 -71.64
C SER A 310 -54.72 -35.13 -71.17
N ILE A 311 -54.21 -34.99 -70.00
CA ILE A 311 -53.66 -33.71 -69.47
C ILE A 311 -52.21 -33.61 -69.94
N ASP A 312 -52.02 -33.03 -71.13
CA ASP A 312 -50.72 -32.53 -71.56
C ASP A 312 -50.53 -31.11 -71.01
N GLY A 313 -49.42 -30.97 -70.23
CA GLY A 313 -48.89 -29.61 -69.93
C GLY A 313 -48.84 -29.25 -68.45
N VAL A 314 -47.90 -29.83 -67.68
CA VAL A 314 -47.24 -29.16 -66.58
C VAL A 314 -45.73 -29.24 -66.82
N ASN A 315 -45.21 -28.11 -67.28
CA ASN A 315 -43.77 -27.80 -67.14
C ASN A 315 -43.54 -27.10 -65.83
#